data_792f0539caf3b8934171ec5ea2fb2f8f
#
_entry.id   792f0539caf3b8934171ec5ea2fb2f8f
#
_cell.length_a   1.000
_cell.length_b   1.000
_cell.length_c   1.000
_cell.angle_alpha   90.00
_cell.angle_beta   90.00
_cell.angle_gamma   90.00
#
_symmetry.space_group_name_H-M   'P 1'
#
loop_
_entity.id
_entity.type
_entity.pdbx_description
1 polymer ?
#
loop_
_entity_poly.entity_id
_entity_poly.type
_entity_poly.pdbx_seq_one_letter_code
_entity_poly.pdbx_strand_id
1 'polypeptide(L)'
;MRKLATLLVMAMFGFAAGAHAQTPVTGQSSTAPKASTSPKTGTGTAHAAYDRALLRPTMLKDKAPDTYQVKFVTTRGEFTVTVTRAWAPTGADRFYNLVRHHFYDNASVFRVVPGFVAQFGLSAFPPVSAAWQRANIKDDPVTQSNKKGYLTFATAGPNTRTTQIFINLKDNSALDSQGFAPFGKVDDPGMKVVEMFYDQYGDNTPNDYQDLITKQGKAYLDAKWPKLDSIKSATLVGEPAPAAKPAAPKVTAPAAKPQ
;
A
#
# COMPACT_ATOMS: atom_id res chain seq x y z
N MET A 1 32.69 16.03 -13.80
CA MET A 1 32.68 14.91 -12.82
C MET A 1 31.24 14.38 -12.81
N ARG A 2 31.02 13.25 -13.48
CA ARG A 2 29.69 12.62 -13.61
C ARG A 2 29.40 11.85 -12.33
N LYS A 3 28.45 12.29 -11.52
CA LYS A 3 27.90 11.48 -10.43
C LYS A 3 26.99 10.41 -11.05
N LEU A 4 27.42 9.16 -11.03
CA LEU A 4 26.59 8.01 -11.32
C LEU A 4 25.43 8.02 -10.31
N ALA A 5 24.22 8.12 -10.81
CA ALA A 5 23.02 7.85 -10.01
C ALA A 5 23.00 6.34 -9.74
N THR A 6 23.34 5.97 -8.52
CA THR A 6 23.26 4.57 -8.06
C THR A 6 21.81 4.18 -8.00
N LEU A 7 21.42 3.30 -8.92
CA LEU A 7 20.10 2.69 -8.99
C LEU A 7 20.02 1.66 -7.86
N LEU A 8 19.41 2.02 -6.74
CA LEU A 8 19.23 1.11 -5.62
C LEU A 8 17.97 0.29 -5.82
N VAL A 9 18.11 -0.83 -6.54
CA VAL A 9 17.19 -1.96 -6.41
C VAL A 9 17.56 -2.64 -5.10
N MET A 10 16.77 -2.45 -4.05
CA MET A 10 17.06 -3.11 -2.79
C MET A 10 15.83 -3.71 -2.15
N ALA A 11 15.88 -5.02 -2.03
CA ALA A 11 15.69 -5.69 -0.76
C ALA A 11 16.33 -7.07 -0.82
N MET A 12 17.56 -7.17 -0.39
CA MET A 12 18.17 -8.46 -0.03
C MET A 12 17.69 -8.82 1.38
N PHE A 13 16.84 -9.83 1.49
CA PHE A 13 16.57 -10.51 2.76
C PHE A 13 17.61 -11.60 2.96
N GLY A 14 18.60 -11.31 3.80
CA GLY A 14 19.49 -12.33 4.36
C GLY A 14 18.80 -13.02 5.55
N PHE A 15 18.41 -14.27 5.40
CA PHE A 15 18.04 -15.13 6.52
C PHE A 15 19.31 -15.71 7.13
N ALA A 16 19.71 -15.22 8.30
CA ALA A 16 20.66 -15.92 9.17
C ALA A 16 19.89 -16.78 10.15
N ALA A 17 19.94 -18.11 9.97
CA ALA A 17 19.44 -19.08 10.93
C ALA A 17 20.45 -19.19 12.07
N GLY A 18 20.13 -18.59 13.22
CA GLY A 18 20.86 -18.78 14.47
C GLY A 18 20.14 -19.83 15.33
N ALA A 19 20.69 -21.03 15.37
CA ALA A 19 20.27 -22.07 16.30
C ALA A 19 20.79 -21.72 17.71
N HIS A 20 19.90 -21.54 18.68
CA HIS A 20 20.28 -21.54 20.12
C HIS A 20 19.62 -22.69 20.81
N ALA A 21 20.50 -23.52 21.39
CA ALA A 21 20.18 -24.68 22.19
C ALA A 21 19.47 -24.27 23.50
N GLN A 22 18.40 -24.99 23.83
CA GLN A 22 17.71 -24.90 25.11
C GLN A 22 18.31 -25.89 26.11
N THR A 23 18.66 -25.41 27.28
CA THR A 23 18.86 -26.26 28.47
C THR A 23 17.63 -26.20 29.36
N PRO A 24 17.23 -27.32 29.95
CA PRO A 24 16.04 -27.39 30.81
C PRO A 24 16.36 -27.02 32.25
N VAL A 25 15.51 -26.20 32.88
CA VAL A 25 15.48 -26.03 34.36
C VAL A 25 14.15 -26.51 34.89
N THR A 26 14.27 -27.43 35.83
CA THR A 26 13.22 -28.09 36.58
C THR A 26 12.57 -27.20 37.65
N GLY A 27 11.23 -27.29 37.73
CA GLY A 27 10.43 -27.32 38.94
C GLY A 27 10.30 -26.09 39.82
N GLN A 28 9.07 -25.60 39.96
CA GLN A 28 8.37 -25.58 41.26
C GLN A 28 6.89 -25.21 41.11
N SER A 29 6.08 -25.95 41.80
CA SER A 29 4.63 -25.84 41.99
C SER A 29 4.29 -24.68 42.91
N SER A 30 3.23 -23.90 42.62
CA SER A 30 2.39 -23.30 43.68
C SER A 30 1.11 -22.66 43.11
N THR A 31 0.00 -23.20 43.57
CA THR A 31 -1.32 -22.63 43.92
C THR A 31 -2.00 -21.63 42.96
N ALA A 32 -3.14 -22.06 42.45
CA ALA A 32 -4.18 -21.27 41.83
C ALA A 32 -4.88 -20.29 42.80
N PRO A 33 -5.27 -19.11 42.39
CA PRO A 33 -6.42 -18.41 42.92
C PRO A 33 -7.59 -18.34 41.94
N LYS A 34 -8.75 -18.44 42.55
CA LYS A 34 -10.12 -18.47 42.10
C LYS A 34 -10.51 -17.51 40.99
N ALA A 35 -11.47 -17.99 40.21
CA ALA A 35 -12.28 -17.33 39.22
C ALA A 35 -12.65 -15.88 39.56
N SER A 36 -12.35 -14.99 38.60
CA SER A 36 -12.95 -13.68 38.50
C SER A 36 -13.82 -13.65 37.25
N THR A 37 -15.06 -13.27 37.45
CA THR A 37 -16.15 -13.13 36.51
C THR A 37 -15.76 -12.35 35.28
N SER A 38 -15.88 -12.96 34.10
CA SER A 38 -15.76 -12.30 32.77
C SER A 38 -16.83 -11.24 32.60
N PRO A 39 -16.45 -10.04 32.13
CA PRO A 39 -17.45 -9.10 31.63
C PRO A 39 -18.04 -9.66 30.33
N LYS A 40 -19.35 -9.71 30.21
CA LYS A 40 -20.08 -9.96 28.97
C LYS A 40 -19.62 -8.96 27.92
N THR A 41 -18.83 -9.41 26.97
CA THR A 41 -18.50 -8.64 25.75
C THR A 41 -19.77 -8.54 24.93
N GLY A 42 -20.33 -7.33 24.86
CA GLY A 42 -21.36 -7.00 23.89
C GLY A 42 -20.79 -7.21 22.50
N THR A 43 -21.36 -8.14 21.74
CA THR A 43 -21.12 -8.37 20.32
C THR A 43 -21.67 -7.19 19.50
N GLY A 44 -21.03 -6.03 19.61
CA GLY A 44 -21.10 -5.03 18.56
C GLY A 44 -20.20 -5.51 17.42
N THR A 45 -20.76 -5.85 16.28
CA THR A 45 -20.02 -6.08 15.04
C THR A 45 -19.32 -4.78 14.67
N ALA A 46 -18.11 -4.57 15.18
CA ALA A 46 -17.25 -3.50 14.71
C ALA A 46 -17.01 -3.78 13.21
N HIS A 47 -17.58 -2.92 12.35
CA HIS A 47 -17.30 -2.97 10.93
C HIS A 47 -15.78 -2.90 10.75
N ALA A 48 -15.21 -3.91 10.07
CA ALA A 48 -13.79 -3.93 9.78
C ALA A 48 -13.39 -2.64 9.06
N ALA A 49 -12.26 -2.05 9.45
CA ALA A 49 -11.76 -0.81 8.86
C ALA A 49 -11.36 -0.99 7.37
N TYR A 50 -11.31 -2.22 6.87
CA TYR A 50 -10.97 -2.63 5.51
C TYR A 50 -11.88 -3.77 5.04
N ASP A 51 -11.94 -4.00 3.74
CA ASP A 51 -12.64 -5.16 3.17
C ASP A 51 -11.94 -6.46 3.60
N ARG A 52 -12.67 -7.35 4.26
CA ARG A 52 -12.14 -8.64 4.75
C ARG A 52 -11.72 -9.59 3.62
N ALA A 53 -12.22 -9.40 2.40
CA ALA A 53 -11.77 -10.16 1.22
C ALA A 53 -10.27 -9.97 0.97
N LEU A 54 -9.71 -8.81 1.33
CA LEU A 54 -8.28 -8.53 1.26
C LEU A 54 -7.40 -9.46 2.11
N LEU A 55 -7.95 -10.17 3.08
CA LEU A 55 -7.19 -11.16 3.85
C LEU A 55 -6.99 -12.48 3.08
N ARG A 56 -7.58 -12.61 1.89
CA ARG A 56 -7.51 -13.82 1.04
C ARG A 56 -7.08 -13.49 -0.38
N PRO A 57 -5.83 -13.07 -0.62
CA PRO A 57 -5.33 -12.64 -1.94
C PRO A 57 -5.59 -13.66 -3.05
N THR A 58 -5.55 -14.96 -2.73
CA THR A 58 -5.74 -16.04 -3.70
C THR A 58 -7.16 -16.15 -4.24
N MET A 59 -8.13 -15.51 -3.59
CA MET A 59 -9.53 -15.48 -4.01
C MET A 59 -9.84 -14.29 -4.93
N LEU A 60 -8.99 -13.27 -4.96
CA LEU A 60 -9.18 -12.05 -5.75
C LEU A 60 -8.48 -12.20 -7.11
N LYS A 61 -9.21 -12.82 -8.05
CA LYS A 61 -8.70 -13.23 -9.38
C LYS A 61 -9.59 -12.75 -10.53
N ASP A 62 -10.39 -11.73 -10.30
CA ASP A 62 -11.24 -11.19 -11.34
C ASP A 62 -10.39 -10.64 -12.49
N LYS A 63 -10.79 -10.99 -13.71
CA LYS A 63 -10.19 -10.42 -14.90
C LYS A 63 -10.70 -8.99 -15.09
N ALA A 64 -9.77 -8.06 -15.27
CA ALA A 64 -10.10 -6.67 -15.54
C ALA A 64 -10.72 -6.50 -16.95
N PRO A 65 -11.55 -5.46 -17.17
CA PRO A 65 -11.90 -4.99 -18.50
C PRO A 65 -10.67 -4.65 -19.33
N ASP A 66 -10.81 -4.66 -20.66
CA ASP A 66 -9.70 -4.31 -21.56
C ASP A 66 -9.19 -2.88 -21.34
N THR A 67 -10.09 -1.97 -20.98
CA THR A 67 -9.78 -0.62 -20.53
C THR A 67 -10.72 -0.26 -19.39
N TYR A 68 -10.16 0.38 -18.34
CA TYR A 68 -10.95 0.91 -17.23
C TYR A 68 -10.26 2.11 -16.61
N GLN A 69 -11.02 2.89 -15.87
CA GLN A 69 -10.50 4.08 -15.19
C GLN A 69 -10.63 3.94 -13.69
N VAL A 70 -9.63 4.47 -12.99
CA VAL A 70 -9.58 4.53 -11.53
C VAL A 70 -9.41 5.99 -11.13
N LYS A 71 -10.36 6.47 -10.30
CA LYS A 71 -10.28 7.78 -9.66
C LYS A 71 -9.59 7.64 -8.32
N PHE A 72 -8.52 8.40 -8.13
CA PHE A 72 -7.84 8.58 -6.87
C PHE A 72 -8.22 9.92 -6.25
N VAL A 73 -8.66 9.89 -4.99
CA VAL A 73 -8.83 11.07 -4.14
C VAL A 73 -7.69 11.09 -3.14
N THR A 74 -6.93 12.17 -3.12
CA THR A 74 -5.73 12.27 -2.27
C THR A 74 -5.78 13.50 -1.35
N THR A 75 -4.75 13.69 -0.54
CA THR A 75 -4.58 14.89 0.28
C THR A 75 -4.25 16.14 -0.56
N ARG A 76 -3.77 15.96 -1.81
CA ARG A 76 -3.41 17.07 -2.74
C ARG A 76 -4.46 17.35 -3.80
N GLY A 77 -5.49 16.51 -3.92
CA GLY A 77 -6.51 16.62 -4.95
C GLY A 77 -6.85 15.28 -5.56
N GLU A 78 -7.47 15.31 -6.72
CA GLU A 78 -7.93 14.11 -7.43
C GLU A 78 -7.17 13.92 -8.73
N PHE A 79 -6.95 12.67 -9.11
CA PHE A 79 -6.44 12.30 -10.43
C PHE A 79 -7.09 11.01 -10.91
N THR A 80 -7.11 10.83 -12.23
CA THR A 80 -7.66 9.65 -12.87
C THR A 80 -6.55 8.87 -13.58
N VAL A 81 -6.58 7.55 -13.41
CA VAL A 81 -5.72 6.62 -14.13
C VAL A 81 -6.54 5.85 -15.14
N THR A 82 -6.15 5.91 -16.40
CA THR A 82 -6.66 4.99 -17.42
C THR A 82 -5.73 3.79 -17.50
N VAL A 83 -6.28 2.60 -17.28
CA VAL A 83 -5.58 1.32 -17.39
C VAL A 83 -5.89 0.69 -18.74
N THR A 84 -4.87 0.22 -19.43
CA THR A 84 -4.99 -0.56 -20.66
C THR A 84 -4.46 -1.97 -20.39
N ARG A 85 -5.37 -2.93 -20.22
CA ARG A 85 -5.05 -4.29 -19.82
C ARG A 85 -4.02 -4.95 -20.74
N ALA A 86 -4.10 -4.71 -22.06
CA ALA A 86 -3.18 -5.28 -23.04
C ALA A 86 -1.71 -4.88 -22.82
N TRP A 87 -1.42 -3.79 -22.09
CA TRP A 87 -0.05 -3.35 -21.85
C TRP A 87 0.69 -4.28 -20.88
N ALA A 88 0.01 -4.70 -19.81
CA ALA A 88 0.54 -5.63 -18.81
C ALA A 88 -0.63 -6.37 -18.14
N PRO A 89 -1.15 -7.45 -18.74
CA PRO A 89 -2.40 -8.08 -18.33
C PRO A 89 -2.42 -8.55 -16.87
N THR A 90 -1.33 -9.16 -16.41
CA THR A 90 -1.23 -9.69 -15.04
C THR A 90 -1.24 -8.55 -14.01
N GLY A 91 -0.52 -7.49 -14.29
CA GLY A 91 -0.48 -6.28 -13.45
C GLY A 91 -1.83 -5.56 -13.46
N ALA A 92 -2.47 -5.40 -14.63
CA ALA A 92 -3.78 -4.77 -14.76
C ALA A 92 -4.87 -5.52 -13.99
N ASP A 93 -4.91 -6.85 -14.08
CA ASP A 93 -5.84 -7.69 -13.32
C ASP A 93 -5.59 -7.59 -11.81
N ARG A 94 -4.32 -7.60 -11.37
CA ARG A 94 -3.96 -7.38 -9.97
C ARG A 94 -4.44 -6.02 -9.48
N PHE A 95 -4.15 -4.95 -10.20
CA PHE A 95 -4.54 -3.59 -9.83
C PHE A 95 -6.06 -3.42 -9.75
N TYR A 96 -6.80 -3.99 -10.72
CA TYR A 96 -8.26 -4.01 -10.73
C TYR A 96 -8.83 -4.61 -9.44
N ASN A 97 -8.37 -5.80 -9.06
CA ASN A 97 -8.82 -6.47 -7.83
C ASN A 97 -8.48 -5.65 -6.58
N LEU A 98 -7.28 -5.07 -6.50
CA LEU A 98 -6.88 -4.23 -5.37
C LEU A 98 -7.79 -3.00 -5.22
N VAL A 99 -8.12 -2.33 -6.34
CA VAL A 99 -8.99 -1.15 -6.34
C VAL A 99 -10.42 -1.52 -5.96
N ARG A 100 -10.99 -2.58 -6.52
CA ARG A 100 -12.35 -3.05 -6.19
C ARG A 100 -12.55 -3.34 -4.71
N HIS A 101 -11.52 -3.80 -4.05
CA HIS A 101 -11.53 -4.14 -2.63
C HIS A 101 -10.95 -3.03 -1.74
N HIS A 102 -10.78 -1.80 -2.27
CA HIS A 102 -10.34 -0.63 -1.50
C HIS A 102 -8.98 -0.79 -0.81
N PHE A 103 -8.08 -1.57 -1.43
CA PHE A 103 -6.75 -1.82 -0.88
C PHE A 103 -5.93 -0.54 -0.66
N TYR A 104 -6.04 0.41 -1.60
CA TYR A 104 -5.26 1.67 -1.56
C TYR A 104 -5.86 2.73 -0.67
N ASP A 105 -7.06 2.52 -0.10
CA ASP A 105 -7.70 3.49 0.78
C ASP A 105 -6.85 3.73 2.04
N ASN A 106 -6.61 5.00 2.35
CA ASN A 106 -5.72 5.48 3.41
C ASN A 106 -4.23 5.11 3.24
N ALA A 107 -3.81 4.55 2.12
CA ALA A 107 -2.40 4.28 1.86
C ALA A 107 -1.60 5.58 1.72
N SER A 108 -0.40 5.62 2.29
CA SER A 108 0.50 6.76 2.16
C SER A 108 1.34 6.66 0.89
N VAL A 109 1.62 7.81 0.27
CA VAL A 109 2.65 7.94 -0.77
C VAL A 109 3.98 8.04 -0.04
N PHE A 110 4.59 6.89 0.22
CA PHE A 110 5.70 6.79 1.17
C PHE A 110 7.08 7.12 0.56
N ARG A 111 7.16 7.23 -0.77
CA ARG A 111 8.39 7.57 -1.48
C ARG A 111 8.10 8.50 -2.64
N VAL A 112 8.64 9.70 -2.61
CA VAL A 112 8.56 10.66 -3.72
C VAL A 112 9.96 11.16 -4.03
N VAL A 113 10.48 10.83 -5.21
CA VAL A 113 11.79 11.25 -5.69
C VAL A 113 11.60 12.19 -6.86
N PRO A 114 11.84 13.50 -6.68
CA PRO A 114 11.66 14.50 -7.74
C PRO A 114 12.40 14.11 -9.02
N GLY A 115 11.72 14.21 -10.15
CA GLY A 115 12.29 13.83 -11.43
C GLY A 115 12.59 12.33 -11.57
N PHE A 116 11.93 11.48 -10.77
CA PHE A 116 11.99 10.02 -10.90
C PHE A 116 10.60 9.41 -10.72
N VAL A 117 10.16 9.10 -9.50
CA VAL A 117 8.89 8.40 -9.24
C VAL A 117 8.18 8.89 -7.98
N ALA A 118 6.84 8.68 -7.93
CA ALA A 118 6.03 8.71 -6.72
C ALA A 118 5.49 7.30 -6.47
N GLN A 119 5.85 6.67 -5.34
CA GLN A 119 5.57 5.26 -5.02
C GLN A 119 4.66 5.11 -3.82
N PHE A 120 3.70 4.19 -3.93
CA PHE A 120 2.74 3.84 -2.88
C PHE A 120 2.29 2.36 -3.02
N GLY A 121 1.37 1.91 -2.15
CA GLY A 121 0.79 0.57 -2.26
C GLY A 121 1.23 -0.40 -1.16
N LEU A 122 1.68 0.13 -0.03
CA LEU A 122 1.65 -0.58 1.24
C LEU A 122 0.31 -0.25 1.91
N SER A 123 -0.43 -1.27 2.36
CA SER A 123 -1.74 -1.04 2.97
C SER A 123 -1.62 -0.23 4.26
N ALA A 124 -2.61 0.62 4.52
CA ALA A 124 -2.74 1.32 5.80
C ALA A 124 -2.93 0.35 6.98
N PHE A 125 -3.36 -0.89 6.70
CA PHE A 125 -3.76 -1.90 7.68
C PHE A 125 -2.77 -3.07 7.75
N PRO A 126 -2.07 -3.28 8.86
CA PRO A 126 -1.07 -4.35 9.01
C PRO A 126 -1.56 -5.75 8.65
N PRO A 127 -2.78 -6.20 9.04
CA PRO A 127 -3.26 -7.53 8.65
C PRO A 127 -3.38 -7.71 7.13
N VAL A 128 -3.78 -6.65 6.42
CA VAL A 128 -3.84 -6.65 4.95
C VAL A 128 -2.44 -6.72 4.36
N SER A 129 -1.52 -5.86 4.84
CA SER A 129 -0.12 -5.89 4.38
C SER A 129 0.51 -7.26 4.56
N ALA A 130 0.31 -7.92 5.70
CA ALA A 130 0.81 -9.26 5.98
C ALA A 130 0.25 -10.31 5.00
N ALA A 131 -1.04 -10.24 4.67
CA ALA A 131 -1.69 -11.16 3.72
C ALA A 131 -1.12 -11.01 2.29
N TRP A 132 -0.77 -9.79 1.88
CA TRP A 132 -0.30 -9.51 0.53
C TRP A 132 1.22 -9.57 0.35
N GLN A 133 2.00 -9.64 1.43
CA GLN A 133 3.46 -9.59 1.40
C GLN A 133 4.10 -10.67 0.51
N ARG A 134 3.44 -11.82 0.38
CA ARG A 134 3.90 -12.96 -0.44
C ARG A 134 2.97 -13.28 -1.61
N ALA A 135 2.01 -12.42 -1.90
CA ALA A 135 1.05 -12.62 -2.99
C ALA A 135 1.65 -12.18 -4.34
N ASN A 136 2.78 -12.75 -4.70
CA ASN A 136 3.52 -12.44 -5.91
C ASN A 136 2.71 -12.75 -7.18
N ILE A 137 2.94 -11.97 -8.23
CA ILE A 137 2.47 -12.23 -9.58
C ILE A 137 3.65 -12.37 -10.55
N LYS A 138 3.43 -13.14 -11.61
CA LYS A 138 4.40 -13.26 -12.71
C LYS A 138 4.59 -11.93 -13.41
N ASP A 139 5.78 -11.69 -13.92
CA ASP A 139 6.07 -10.49 -14.68
C ASP A 139 5.33 -10.51 -16.03
N ASP A 140 4.86 -9.33 -16.42
CA ASP A 140 4.39 -9.08 -17.78
C ASP A 140 5.57 -8.64 -18.66
N PRO A 141 5.53 -8.92 -19.96
CA PRO A 141 6.51 -8.34 -20.89
C PRO A 141 6.36 -6.82 -20.94
N VAL A 142 7.47 -6.11 -21.09
CA VAL A 142 7.47 -4.65 -21.25
C VAL A 142 7.04 -4.31 -22.67
N THR A 143 5.80 -3.88 -22.85
CA THR A 143 5.22 -3.49 -24.14
C THR A 143 5.13 -1.97 -24.31
N GLN A 144 5.26 -1.22 -23.21
CA GLN A 144 5.24 0.23 -23.18
C GLN A 144 6.48 0.73 -22.45
N SER A 145 7.02 1.87 -22.88
CA SER A 145 8.11 2.53 -22.16
C SER A 145 7.59 3.28 -20.93
N ASN A 146 8.41 3.37 -19.88
CA ASN A 146 8.13 4.08 -18.64
C ASN A 146 8.19 5.60 -18.84
N LYS A 147 7.20 6.16 -19.54
CA LYS A 147 7.05 7.60 -19.80
C LYS A 147 6.46 8.31 -18.59
N LYS A 148 6.65 9.63 -18.52
CA LYS A 148 6.01 10.48 -17.52
C LYS A 148 4.50 10.22 -17.45
N GLY A 149 3.98 10.07 -16.24
CA GLY A 149 2.57 9.76 -15.96
C GLY A 149 2.19 8.29 -16.05
N TYR A 150 3.08 7.41 -16.52
CA TYR A 150 2.77 5.98 -16.60
C TYR A 150 2.90 5.30 -15.24
N LEU A 151 1.98 4.36 -14.97
CA LEU A 151 1.94 3.53 -13.76
C LEU A 151 2.60 2.19 -14.02
N THR A 152 3.41 1.78 -13.07
CA THR A 152 4.15 0.52 -13.13
C THR A 152 4.22 -0.12 -11.74
N PHE A 153 4.17 -1.46 -11.67
CA PHE A 153 4.41 -2.16 -10.41
C PHE A 153 5.88 -2.09 -10.01
N ALA A 154 6.13 -1.82 -8.72
CA ALA A 154 7.45 -2.01 -8.12
C ALA A 154 7.77 -3.51 -7.97
N THR A 155 9.04 -3.86 -8.07
CA THR A 155 9.54 -5.23 -7.96
C THR A 155 10.87 -5.25 -7.19
N ALA A 156 11.14 -6.33 -6.49
CA ALA A 156 12.43 -6.63 -5.83
C ALA A 156 13.24 -7.67 -6.64
N GLY A 157 12.89 -7.90 -7.90
CA GLY A 157 13.46 -8.86 -8.80
C GLY A 157 12.40 -9.61 -9.59
N PRO A 158 12.75 -10.58 -10.42
CA PRO A 158 11.82 -11.31 -11.26
C PRO A 158 10.66 -11.96 -10.47
N ASN A 159 9.43 -11.76 -10.93
CA ASN A 159 8.21 -12.36 -10.36
C ASN A 159 7.98 -12.04 -8.88
N THR A 160 8.37 -10.83 -8.42
CA THR A 160 8.18 -10.41 -7.02
C THR A 160 7.19 -9.26 -6.86
N ARG A 161 6.51 -8.86 -7.93
CA ARG A 161 5.46 -7.84 -7.88
C ARG A 161 4.31 -8.28 -6.98
N THR A 162 3.86 -7.42 -6.05
CA THR A 162 2.72 -7.70 -5.16
C THR A 162 1.63 -6.64 -5.27
N THR A 163 1.78 -5.50 -4.56
CA THR A 163 0.78 -4.44 -4.45
C THR A 163 1.32 -3.04 -4.65
N GLN A 164 2.64 -2.87 -4.53
CA GLN A 164 3.27 -1.56 -4.66
C GLN A 164 3.37 -1.14 -6.11
N ILE A 165 3.00 0.12 -6.36
CA ILE A 165 3.05 0.75 -7.68
C ILE A 165 3.71 2.11 -7.58
N PHE A 166 4.22 2.59 -8.71
CA PHE A 166 4.74 3.95 -8.82
C PHE A 166 4.22 4.65 -10.07
N ILE A 167 4.16 5.96 -9.98
CA ILE A 167 3.89 6.88 -11.10
C ILE A 167 5.22 7.48 -11.51
N ASN A 168 5.54 7.42 -12.80
CA ASN A 168 6.74 8.04 -13.36
C ASN A 168 6.59 9.57 -13.39
N LEU A 169 7.51 10.31 -12.77
CA LEU A 169 7.52 11.78 -12.74
C LEU A 169 8.30 12.38 -13.93
N LYS A 170 9.01 11.56 -14.68
CA LYS A 170 9.64 11.86 -15.96
C LYS A 170 9.67 10.63 -16.87
N ASP A 171 10.26 10.75 -18.04
CA ASP A 171 10.57 9.60 -18.89
C ASP A 171 11.73 8.80 -18.28
N ASN A 172 11.44 7.59 -17.84
CA ASN A 172 12.35 6.67 -17.16
C ASN A 172 12.61 5.43 -18.02
N SER A 173 12.93 5.59 -19.31
CA SER A 173 13.11 4.48 -20.27
C SER A 173 14.17 3.45 -19.85
N ALA A 174 15.11 3.81 -18.99
CA ALA A 174 16.07 2.88 -18.41
C ALA A 174 15.42 1.76 -17.57
N LEU A 175 14.18 1.96 -17.10
CA LEU A 175 13.43 0.94 -16.38
C LEU A 175 12.88 -0.16 -17.31
N ASP A 176 12.75 0.12 -18.60
CA ASP A 176 12.18 -0.82 -19.57
C ASP A 176 13.05 -2.10 -19.67
N SER A 177 14.36 -1.95 -19.77
CA SER A 177 15.31 -3.06 -19.81
C SER A 177 15.42 -3.84 -18.49
N GLN A 178 14.86 -3.31 -17.40
CA GLN A 178 14.83 -3.94 -16.08
C GLN A 178 13.53 -4.70 -15.82
N GLY A 179 12.63 -4.77 -16.80
CA GLY A 179 11.39 -5.53 -16.71
C GLY A 179 10.23 -4.78 -16.04
N PHE A 180 10.32 -3.46 -15.86
CA PHE A 180 9.21 -2.66 -15.35
C PHE A 180 8.18 -2.41 -16.45
N ALA A 181 7.07 -3.14 -16.43
CA ALA A 181 6.01 -3.09 -17.44
C ALA A 181 4.88 -2.13 -17.02
N PRO A 182 4.72 -0.97 -17.69
CA PRO A 182 3.60 -0.07 -17.46
C PRO A 182 2.25 -0.71 -17.80
N PHE A 183 1.21 -0.40 -17.02
CA PHE A 183 -0.15 -0.92 -17.22
C PHE A 183 -1.22 0.18 -17.33
N GLY A 184 -0.89 1.43 -17.03
CA GLY A 184 -1.83 2.55 -17.08
C GLY A 184 -1.13 3.90 -17.16
N LYS A 185 -1.94 4.95 -17.31
CA LYS A 185 -1.49 6.35 -17.41
C LYS A 185 -2.39 7.26 -16.59
N VAL A 186 -1.79 8.20 -15.84
CA VAL A 186 -2.46 9.33 -15.19
C VAL A 186 -2.88 10.33 -16.26
N ASP A 187 -4.06 10.92 -16.13
CA ASP A 187 -4.52 12.03 -16.97
C ASP A 187 -3.66 13.30 -16.78
N ASP A 188 -3.60 14.14 -17.78
CA ASP A 188 -2.73 15.32 -17.76
C ASP A 188 -3.06 16.31 -16.62
N PRO A 189 -4.35 16.61 -16.29
CA PRO A 189 -4.67 17.39 -15.10
C PRO A 189 -4.22 16.73 -13.80
N GLY A 190 -4.36 15.42 -13.72
CA GLY A 190 -3.97 14.62 -12.55
C GLY A 190 -2.47 14.62 -12.30
N MET A 191 -1.65 14.71 -13.34
CA MET A 191 -0.20 14.81 -13.15
C MET A 191 0.21 16.06 -12.37
N LYS A 192 -0.53 17.17 -12.47
CA LYS A 192 -0.30 18.35 -11.62
C LYS A 192 -0.54 18.06 -10.14
N VAL A 193 -1.50 17.21 -9.82
CA VAL A 193 -1.76 16.75 -8.44
C VAL A 193 -0.65 15.83 -7.95
N VAL A 194 -0.22 14.88 -8.78
CA VAL A 194 0.86 13.94 -8.44
C VAL A 194 2.18 14.67 -8.19
N GLU A 195 2.48 15.71 -8.94
CA GLU A 195 3.69 16.54 -8.79
C GLU A 195 3.68 17.40 -7.52
N MET A 196 2.52 17.58 -6.85
CA MET A 196 2.41 18.27 -5.56
C MET A 196 2.63 17.36 -4.35
N PHE A 197 2.83 16.05 -4.53
CA PHE A 197 3.10 15.17 -3.39
C PHE A 197 4.37 15.58 -2.67
N TYR A 198 4.33 15.51 -1.33
CA TYR A 198 5.43 15.91 -0.48
C TYR A 198 6.68 15.05 -0.74
N ASP A 199 7.75 15.70 -1.17
CA ASP A 199 8.98 15.07 -1.65
C ASP A 199 10.21 15.30 -0.75
N GLN A 200 10.06 16.13 0.32
CA GLN A 200 11.20 16.55 1.13
C GLN A 200 11.76 15.43 2.03
N TYR A 201 11.06 14.30 2.14
CA TYR A 201 11.63 13.12 2.78
C TYR A 201 12.56 12.34 1.84
N GLY A 202 12.49 12.59 0.53
CA GLY A 202 13.38 12.04 -0.49
C GLY A 202 13.23 10.53 -0.69
N ASP A 203 14.33 9.90 -1.09
CA ASP A 203 14.37 8.48 -1.43
C ASP A 203 14.52 7.57 -0.19
N ASN A 204 15.17 8.07 0.85
CA ASN A 204 15.79 7.17 1.83
C ASN A 204 14.92 6.84 3.04
N THR A 205 14.09 7.75 3.55
CA THR A 205 13.56 7.58 4.89
C THR A 205 12.35 6.65 5.00
N PRO A 206 11.16 6.92 4.40
CA PRO A 206 10.05 5.96 4.53
C PRO A 206 10.30 4.67 3.75
N ASN A 207 11.07 4.73 2.65
CA ASN A 207 11.36 3.57 1.82
C ASN A 207 12.21 2.52 2.54
N ASP A 208 13.20 2.95 3.33
CA ASP A 208 14.10 2.06 4.08
C ASP A 208 13.39 1.30 5.22
N TYR A 209 12.18 1.76 5.59
CA TYR A 209 11.42 1.19 6.70
C TYR A 209 10.18 0.40 6.26
N GLN A 210 10.15 -0.14 5.04
CA GLN A 210 8.98 -0.87 4.50
C GLN A 210 8.52 -2.02 5.41
N ASP A 211 9.44 -2.68 6.10
CA ASP A 211 9.11 -3.73 7.07
C ASP A 211 8.30 -3.19 8.25
N LEU A 212 8.69 -2.03 8.78
CA LEU A 212 7.98 -1.38 9.87
C LEU A 212 6.63 -0.84 9.40
N ILE A 213 6.57 -0.30 8.17
CA ILE A 213 5.32 0.13 7.54
C ILE A 213 4.38 -1.06 7.40
N THR A 214 4.87 -2.19 6.93
CA THR A 214 4.08 -3.43 6.78
C THR A 214 3.54 -3.93 8.14
N LYS A 215 4.35 -3.86 9.20
CA LYS A 215 4.00 -4.35 10.54
C LYS A 215 3.11 -3.40 11.33
N GLN A 216 3.25 -2.08 11.15
CA GLN A 216 2.59 -1.06 11.95
C GLN A 216 1.63 -0.17 11.15
N GLY A 217 1.65 -0.24 9.82
CA GLY A 217 0.72 0.43 8.93
C GLY A 217 0.84 1.95 8.94
N LYS A 218 -0.28 2.60 8.60
CA LYS A 218 -0.36 4.05 8.50
C LYS A 218 0.00 4.77 9.79
N ALA A 219 -0.35 4.21 10.95
CA ALA A 219 -0.07 4.84 12.25
C ALA A 219 1.43 5.09 12.46
N TYR A 220 2.29 4.17 12.01
CA TYR A 220 3.74 4.35 12.04
C TYR A 220 4.19 5.52 11.14
N LEU A 221 3.65 5.58 9.93
CA LEU A 221 3.99 6.65 9.00
C LEU A 221 3.52 8.02 9.51
N ASP A 222 2.30 8.12 10.04
CA ASP A 222 1.77 9.37 10.59
C ASP A 222 2.59 9.88 11.78
N ALA A 223 3.11 8.98 12.60
CA ALA A 223 3.95 9.34 13.75
C ALA A 223 5.36 9.77 13.35
N LYS A 224 5.97 9.14 12.34
CA LYS A 224 7.37 9.36 11.95
C LYS A 224 7.53 10.33 10.78
N TRP A 225 6.59 10.34 9.85
CA TRP A 225 6.61 11.16 8.64
C TRP A 225 5.25 11.86 8.41
N PRO A 226 4.85 12.78 9.31
CA PRO A 226 3.49 13.35 9.34
C PRO A 226 3.14 14.22 8.12
N LYS A 227 4.12 14.58 7.28
CA LYS A 227 3.89 15.37 6.06
C LYS A 227 3.66 14.53 4.81
N LEU A 228 3.73 13.19 4.91
CA LEU A 228 3.44 12.33 3.76
C LEU A 228 2.01 12.53 3.29
N ASP A 229 1.86 12.62 1.97
CA ASP A 229 0.54 12.60 1.35
C ASP A 229 -0.07 11.21 1.38
N SER A 230 -1.40 11.16 1.36
CA SER A 230 -2.15 9.92 1.44
C SER A 230 -3.23 9.85 0.37
N ILE A 231 -3.52 8.63 -0.06
CA ILE A 231 -4.67 8.30 -0.88
C ILE A 231 -5.86 8.13 0.07
N LYS A 232 -6.86 9.01 -0.04
CA LYS A 232 -8.10 8.92 0.75
C LYS A 232 -8.96 7.77 0.26
N SER A 233 -9.07 7.62 -1.06
CA SER A 233 -9.76 6.52 -1.72
C SER A 233 -9.27 6.30 -3.14
N ALA A 234 -9.41 5.05 -3.62
CA ALA A 234 -9.22 4.66 -5.02
C ALA A 234 -10.45 3.85 -5.46
N THR A 235 -11.16 4.31 -6.49
CA THR A 235 -12.42 3.72 -6.94
C THR A 235 -12.47 3.56 -8.45
N LEU A 236 -13.13 2.53 -8.94
CA LEU A 236 -13.42 2.36 -10.37
C LEU A 236 -14.43 3.42 -10.81
N VAL A 237 -14.16 4.06 -11.94
CA VAL A 237 -15.08 5.03 -12.53
C VAL A 237 -16.27 4.28 -13.12
N GLY A 238 -17.48 4.68 -12.75
CA GLY A 238 -18.73 4.02 -13.19
C GLY A 238 -19.25 2.94 -12.25
N GLU A 239 -18.49 2.50 -11.25
CA GLU A 239 -19.04 1.73 -10.14
C GLU A 239 -19.63 2.67 -9.07
N PRO A 240 -20.76 2.30 -8.42
CA PRO A 240 -21.29 3.12 -7.34
C PRO A 240 -20.26 3.25 -6.21
N ALA A 241 -20.07 4.49 -5.74
CA ALA A 241 -19.20 4.72 -4.59
C ALA A 241 -19.68 3.87 -3.40
N PRO A 242 -18.76 3.27 -2.61
CA PRO A 242 -19.16 2.59 -1.38
C PRO A 242 -19.98 3.53 -0.53
N ALA A 243 -21.05 3.02 0.08
CA ALA A 243 -21.86 3.81 1.00
C ALA A 243 -20.93 4.46 2.04
N ALA A 244 -20.99 5.79 2.16
CA ALA A 244 -20.17 6.54 3.10
C ALA A 244 -20.29 5.93 4.49
N LYS A 245 -19.15 5.55 5.11
CA LYS A 245 -19.15 5.10 6.50
C LYS A 245 -19.78 6.18 7.37
N PRO A 246 -20.73 5.83 8.26
CA PRO A 246 -21.24 6.78 9.24
C PRO A 246 -20.05 7.39 10.00
N ALA A 247 -20.02 8.71 10.09
CA ALA A 247 -19.02 9.41 10.90
C ALA A 247 -19.10 8.86 12.34
N ALA A 248 -17.96 8.55 12.94
CA ALA A 248 -17.90 8.14 14.32
C ALA A 248 -18.61 9.21 15.19
N PRO A 249 -19.46 8.82 16.16
CA PRO A 249 -20.14 9.78 17.01
C PRO A 249 -19.08 10.63 17.75
N LYS A 250 -19.21 11.96 17.65
CA LYS A 250 -18.40 12.89 18.45
C LYS A 250 -18.67 12.56 19.92
N VAL A 251 -17.62 12.07 20.59
CA VAL A 251 -17.67 11.92 22.05
C VAL A 251 -17.71 13.33 22.62
N THR A 252 -18.91 13.77 23.03
CA THR A 252 -19.06 14.97 23.83
C THR A 252 -18.48 14.69 25.22
N ALA A 253 -17.48 15.48 25.60
CA ALA A 253 -16.91 15.44 26.94
C ALA A 253 -18.02 15.71 27.98
N PRO A 254 -18.04 14.99 29.12
CA PRO A 254 -19.00 15.26 30.18
C PRO A 254 -18.80 16.67 30.74
N ALA A 255 -19.91 17.41 30.84
CA ALA A 255 -19.92 18.73 31.45
C ALA A 255 -19.41 18.64 32.89
N ALA A 256 -18.47 19.50 33.27
CA ALA A 256 -18.00 19.66 34.63
C ALA A 256 -19.16 20.13 35.52
N LYS A 257 -19.34 19.45 36.65
CA LYS A 257 -20.32 19.87 37.68
C LYS A 257 -19.78 21.14 38.34
N PRO A 258 -20.63 22.17 38.57
CA PRO A 258 -20.24 23.31 39.38
C PRO A 258 -20.14 22.90 40.87
N GLN A 259 -19.11 23.40 41.53
CA GLN A 259 -18.98 23.35 42.99
C GLN A 259 -19.94 24.29 43.70
#